data_69529b966c6b71ce99c538db0c29a83a
#
_entry.id   69529b966c6b71ce99c538db0c29a83a
#
_cell.length_a   1.000
_cell.length_b   1.000
_cell.length_c   1.000
_cell.angle_alpha   90.00
_cell.angle_beta   90.00
_cell.angle_gamma   90.00
#
_symmetry.space_group_name_H-M   'P 1'
#
loop_
_entity.id
_entity.type
_entity.pdbx_description
1 polymer ?
#
loop_
_entity_poly.entity_id
_entity_poly.type
_entity_poly.pdbx_seq_one_letter_code
_entity_poly.pdbx_strand_id
1 'polypeptide(L)'
;MLNHERMVELYRELAERPVLSVYIDGSQHDPAGRNMWRTKLEHGLDDARRRMAGGEVAVEEYDAAVRFIQKAIEPFDGFVPGKSFVAFATSDKLWYAETVGISMPDIVRWDSGIAIAPYVRGLKQDRSVVIALLESQRARLFLYRDGEVQEMADLRADTFVGDLSDVGVSKRGMVRTGMRGETSTDAAHRTLEVASERMVKELVKEVVHRAGDHGFVVVGGVSEMTAWVRDALPKHLEGRVLIDPSLQVEMRQVEVRQGAGAAASELTKRWQLEEVAEVFNQARAGARGAMGYEETEQALAEMRVDILLLSRARTRENPEDADRLIGLAFAGGAHVEEVSGAAADKLDTESEGIAARLRFRVRPQVGLSENGGGGSSEKATTGWTAAGTTEAAD
;
A
#
# COMPACT_ATOMS: atom_id res chain seq x y z
N MET A 1 17.11 -2.14 -0.84
CA MET A 1 16.05 -1.33 -0.21
C MET A 1 15.70 -1.94 1.13
N LEU A 2 15.69 -1.16 2.21
CA LEU A 2 15.31 -1.66 3.53
C LEU A 2 13.88 -2.21 3.50
N ASN A 3 13.64 -3.29 4.24
CA ASN A 3 12.27 -3.72 4.49
C ASN A 3 11.59 -2.73 5.47
N HIS A 4 10.27 -2.75 5.52
CA HIS A 4 9.48 -1.85 6.35
C HIS A 4 9.90 -1.92 7.83
N GLU A 5 10.09 -3.12 8.38
CA GLU A 5 10.47 -3.35 9.78
C GLU A 5 11.77 -2.65 10.14
N ARG A 6 12.82 -2.82 9.31
CA ARG A 6 14.12 -2.19 9.55
C ARG A 6 14.06 -0.67 9.46
N MET A 7 13.23 -0.12 8.58
CA MET A 7 13.04 1.32 8.49
C MET A 7 12.30 1.88 9.73
N VAL A 8 11.31 1.16 10.25
CA VAL A 8 10.62 1.50 11.51
C VAL A 8 11.59 1.47 12.69
N GLU A 9 12.46 0.47 12.76
CA GLU A 9 13.52 0.41 13.79
C GLU A 9 14.43 1.62 13.72
N LEU A 10 14.96 1.97 12.53
CA LEU A 10 15.81 3.14 12.35
C LEU A 10 15.09 4.44 12.71
N TYR A 11 13.83 4.58 12.32
CA TYR A 11 13.04 5.75 12.66
C TYR A 11 12.92 5.93 14.18
N ARG A 12 12.66 4.84 14.92
CA ARG A 12 12.56 4.87 16.38
C ARG A 12 13.91 5.11 17.07
N GLU A 13 14.96 4.44 16.59
CA GLU A 13 16.32 4.54 17.16
C GLU A 13 16.90 5.95 17.03
N LEU A 14 16.53 6.65 15.96
CA LEU A 14 17.05 7.97 15.62
C LEU A 14 16.13 9.13 16.00
N ALA A 15 14.95 8.87 16.58
CA ALA A 15 13.90 9.86 16.81
C ALA A 15 14.37 11.15 17.51
N GLU A 16 15.31 11.03 18.47
CA GLU A 16 15.81 12.18 19.28
C GLU A 16 17.24 12.61 18.89
N ARG A 17 17.82 12.02 17.85
CA ARG A 17 19.18 12.31 17.42
C ARG A 17 19.18 13.27 16.25
N PRO A 18 20.16 14.21 16.16
CA PRO A 18 20.37 14.99 14.95
C PRO A 18 20.77 14.05 13.79
N VAL A 19 19.99 14.07 12.72
CA VAL A 19 20.17 13.19 11.55
C VAL A 19 20.22 14.00 10.26
N LEU A 20 21.23 13.75 9.45
CA LEU A 20 21.27 14.20 8.07
C LEU A 20 20.51 13.20 7.20
N SER A 21 19.32 13.61 6.75
CA SER A 21 18.48 12.86 5.82
C SER A 21 18.68 13.39 4.41
N VAL A 22 19.11 12.52 3.50
CA VAL A 22 19.41 12.86 2.11
C VAL A 22 18.58 12.01 1.18
N TYR A 23 17.85 12.66 0.27
CA TYR A 23 17.13 12.08 -0.85
C TYR A 23 17.50 12.86 -2.09
N ILE A 24 18.02 12.19 -3.11
CA ILE A 24 18.41 12.82 -4.38
C ILE A 24 17.84 12.03 -5.54
N ASP A 25 17.07 12.71 -6.38
CA ASP A 25 16.60 12.15 -7.64
C ASP A 25 17.76 12.04 -8.64
N GLY A 26 18.10 10.81 -8.99
CA GLY A 26 19.09 10.47 -9.99
C GLY A 26 18.47 10.11 -11.35
N SER A 27 17.16 10.24 -11.51
CA SER A 27 16.43 9.93 -12.75
C SER A 27 16.82 10.94 -13.83
N GLN A 28 17.81 10.62 -14.64
CA GLN A 28 18.27 11.48 -15.71
C GLN A 28 18.12 10.78 -17.04
N HIS A 29 17.35 11.39 -17.91
CA HIS A 29 17.10 10.89 -19.27
C HIS A 29 18.05 11.47 -20.31
N ASP A 30 18.79 12.54 -19.97
CA ASP A 30 19.69 13.25 -20.88
C ASP A 30 21.16 13.08 -20.45
N PRO A 31 22.05 12.61 -21.35
CA PRO A 31 23.51 12.58 -21.11
C PRO A 31 24.10 13.94 -20.72
N ALA A 32 23.49 15.06 -21.13
CA ALA A 32 23.89 16.41 -20.75
C ALA A 32 23.69 16.68 -19.23
N GLY A 33 22.80 15.93 -18.58
CA GLY A 33 22.54 15.98 -17.15
C GLY A 33 23.52 15.21 -16.27
N ARG A 34 24.60 14.66 -16.85
CA ARG A 34 25.65 13.96 -16.09
C ARG A 34 26.16 14.82 -14.94
N ASN A 35 26.22 14.24 -13.72
CA ASN A 35 26.58 14.92 -12.48
C ASN A 35 25.60 15.99 -11.94
N MET A 36 24.46 16.23 -12.57
CA MET A 36 23.46 17.19 -12.07
C MET A 36 23.00 16.83 -10.65
N TRP A 37 22.90 15.54 -10.33
CA TRP A 37 22.58 15.06 -9.00
C TRP A 37 23.59 15.49 -7.94
N ARG A 38 24.89 15.61 -8.28
CA ARG A 38 25.93 16.12 -7.38
C ARG A 38 25.70 17.58 -7.04
N THR A 39 25.39 18.40 -8.05
CA THR A 39 25.07 19.81 -7.87
C THR A 39 23.82 19.99 -7.00
N LYS A 40 22.79 19.15 -7.21
CA LYS A 40 21.59 19.17 -6.34
C LYS A 40 21.93 18.81 -4.90
N LEU A 41 22.75 17.77 -4.69
CA LEU A 41 23.21 17.37 -3.37
C LEU A 41 24.03 18.48 -2.69
N GLU A 42 25.00 19.06 -3.38
CA GLU A 42 25.83 20.15 -2.86
C GLU A 42 24.98 21.37 -2.46
N HIS A 43 24.06 21.80 -3.33
CA HIS A 43 23.11 22.87 -3.01
C HIS A 43 22.25 22.52 -1.81
N GLY A 44 21.72 21.28 -1.74
CA GLY A 44 20.92 20.83 -0.63
C GLY A 44 21.68 20.80 0.69
N LEU A 45 22.95 20.37 0.69
CA LEU A 45 23.83 20.40 1.85
C LEU A 45 24.13 21.85 2.30
N ASP A 46 24.43 22.75 1.36
CA ASP A 46 24.66 24.17 1.69
C ASP A 46 23.40 24.83 2.25
N ASP A 47 22.23 24.51 1.70
CA ASP A 47 20.93 25.00 2.19
C ASP A 47 20.60 24.48 3.58
N ALA A 48 20.84 23.20 3.85
CA ALA A 48 20.66 22.61 5.18
C ALA A 48 21.60 23.29 6.20
N ARG A 49 22.85 23.48 5.83
CA ARG A 49 23.84 24.19 6.69
C ARG A 49 23.38 25.62 7.01
N ARG A 50 22.88 26.36 6.03
CA ARG A 50 22.42 27.76 6.22
C ARG A 50 21.15 27.84 7.11
N ARG A 51 20.33 26.82 7.12
CA ARG A 51 19.11 26.77 7.95
C ARG A 51 19.37 26.36 9.39
N MET A 52 20.55 25.85 9.69
CA MET A 52 20.87 25.42 11.04
C MET A 52 20.89 26.61 12.00
N ALA A 53 20.09 26.54 13.06
CA ALA A 53 20.06 27.50 14.16
C ALA A 53 21.01 27.06 15.32
N GLY A 54 22.15 26.52 15.01
CA GLY A 54 23.04 25.91 16.00
C GLY A 54 24.37 26.64 16.16
N GLY A 55 24.98 26.54 17.34
CA GLY A 55 26.33 26.99 17.60
C GLY A 55 27.36 26.10 16.91
N GLU A 56 28.65 26.37 17.22
CA GLU A 56 29.82 25.72 16.63
C GLU A 56 29.78 24.18 16.71
N VAL A 57 29.29 23.62 17.82
CA VAL A 57 29.16 22.18 18.03
C VAL A 57 28.18 21.54 17.04
N ALA A 58 27.05 22.16 16.77
CA ALA A 58 26.06 21.65 15.81
C ALA A 58 26.60 21.64 14.37
N VAL A 59 27.47 22.61 14.03
CA VAL A 59 28.13 22.67 12.73
C VAL A 59 29.16 21.55 12.58
N GLU A 60 29.93 21.24 13.63
CA GLU A 60 30.91 20.15 13.62
C GLU A 60 30.22 18.77 13.46
N GLU A 61 29.08 18.56 14.15
CA GLU A 61 28.29 17.36 14.04
C GLU A 61 27.71 17.19 12.63
N TYR A 62 27.17 18.27 12.05
CA TYR A 62 26.70 18.29 10.68
C TYR A 62 27.81 17.96 9.69
N ASP A 63 28.96 18.64 9.78
CA ASP A 63 30.09 18.41 8.88
C ASP A 63 30.64 16.98 9.00
N ALA A 64 30.53 16.34 10.16
CA ALA A 64 30.86 14.93 10.35
C ALA A 64 29.88 14.03 9.60
N ALA A 65 28.57 14.30 9.71
CA ALA A 65 27.55 13.55 8.97
C ALA A 65 27.70 13.71 7.45
N VAL A 66 28.01 14.92 6.97
CA VAL A 66 28.26 15.19 5.53
C VAL A 66 29.42 14.35 5.01
N ARG A 67 30.51 14.19 5.77
CA ARG A 67 31.66 13.35 5.37
C ARG A 67 31.24 11.88 5.13
N PHE A 68 30.34 11.34 5.94
CA PHE A 68 29.81 9.98 5.71
C PHE A 68 29.02 9.88 4.40
N ILE A 69 28.16 10.88 4.11
CA ILE A 69 27.41 10.92 2.85
C ILE A 69 28.34 11.04 1.65
N GLN A 70 29.31 11.94 1.70
CA GLN A 70 30.29 12.14 0.61
C GLN A 70 31.07 10.85 0.31
N LYS A 71 31.50 10.14 1.36
CA LYS A 71 32.17 8.84 1.21
C LYS A 71 31.26 7.79 0.58
N ALA A 72 29.98 7.79 0.90
CA ALA A 72 29.03 6.83 0.36
C ALA A 72 28.77 7.02 -1.15
N ILE A 73 28.85 8.26 -1.64
CA ILE A 73 28.64 8.60 -3.05
C ILE A 73 29.95 8.61 -3.88
N GLU A 74 31.10 8.50 -3.24
CA GLU A 74 32.41 8.52 -3.92
C GLU A 74 32.49 7.51 -5.09
N PRO A 75 31.91 6.28 -4.98
CA PRO A 75 31.94 5.29 -6.06
C PRO A 75 31.06 5.66 -7.27
N PHE A 76 30.20 6.68 -7.18
CA PHE A 76 29.27 7.00 -8.27
C PHE A 76 29.95 7.83 -9.34
N ASP A 77 30.04 7.28 -10.54
CA ASP A 77 30.62 7.95 -11.70
C ASP A 77 29.55 8.49 -12.64
N GLY A 78 29.28 9.79 -12.50
CA GLY A 78 28.41 10.57 -13.40
C GLY A 78 26.91 10.38 -13.18
N PHE A 79 26.44 9.18 -12.89
CA PHE A 79 25.03 8.87 -12.65
C PHE A 79 24.83 8.14 -11.33
N VAL A 80 23.66 8.36 -10.72
CA VAL A 80 23.22 7.56 -9.57
C VAL A 80 22.79 6.18 -10.11
N PRO A 81 23.36 5.08 -9.59
CA PRO A 81 22.85 3.76 -9.92
C PRO A 81 21.40 3.60 -9.44
N GLY A 82 20.44 3.33 -10.33
CA GLY A 82 19.02 3.31 -10.01
C GLY A 82 18.34 4.65 -10.29
N LYS A 83 17.23 4.96 -9.60
CA LYS A 83 16.46 6.19 -9.80
C LYS A 83 16.76 7.27 -8.78
N SER A 84 17.05 6.89 -7.54
CA SER A 84 17.35 7.86 -6.48
C SER A 84 18.37 7.30 -5.51
N PHE A 85 19.08 8.20 -4.83
CA PHE A 85 19.94 7.90 -3.71
C PHE A 85 19.28 8.36 -2.40
N VAL A 86 19.31 7.49 -1.39
CA VAL A 86 18.77 7.74 -0.05
C VAL A 86 19.82 7.44 0.99
N ALA A 87 20.07 8.37 1.91
CA ALA A 87 21.02 8.14 3.00
C ALA A 87 20.61 8.84 4.29
N PHE A 88 20.98 8.23 5.42
CA PHE A 88 20.81 8.77 6.77
C PHE A 88 22.12 8.66 7.52
N ALA A 89 22.61 9.77 8.05
CA ALA A 89 23.84 9.85 8.81
C ALA A 89 23.68 10.71 10.06
N THR A 90 24.34 10.31 11.15
CA THR A 90 24.57 11.11 12.35
C THR A 90 26.04 11.53 12.37
N SER A 91 26.44 12.36 13.31
CA SER A 91 27.83 12.80 13.46
C SER A 91 28.83 11.65 13.67
N ASP A 92 28.36 10.51 14.20
CA ASP A 92 29.19 9.36 14.57
C ASP A 92 29.05 8.17 13.60
N LYS A 93 27.99 8.10 12.78
CA LYS A 93 27.74 6.90 11.98
C LYS A 93 26.88 7.16 10.73
N LEU A 94 27.20 6.41 9.67
CA LEU A 94 26.31 6.21 8.52
C LEU A 94 25.35 5.05 8.83
N TRP A 95 24.08 5.35 8.95
CA TRP A 95 23.04 4.37 9.31
C TRP A 95 22.46 3.65 8.10
N TYR A 96 22.34 4.40 7.01
CA TYR A 96 21.83 3.88 5.75
C TYR A 96 22.37 4.68 4.58
N ALA A 97 22.73 4.01 3.49
CA ALA A 97 23.05 4.64 2.21
C ALA A 97 22.85 3.61 1.10
N GLU A 98 21.84 3.81 0.29
CA GLU A 98 21.55 2.94 -0.86
C GLU A 98 20.95 3.72 -2.03
N THR A 99 21.08 3.14 -3.20
CA THR A 99 20.32 3.57 -4.37
C THR A 99 19.04 2.77 -4.49
N VAL A 100 17.95 3.45 -4.80
CA VAL A 100 16.62 2.84 -4.88
C VAL A 100 16.05 2.96 -6.30
N GLY A 101 15.23 1.99 -6.70
CA GLY A 101 14.59 1.95 -8.01
C GLY A 101 13.34 2.83 -8.12
N ILE A 102 13.07 3.69 -7.12
CA ILE A 102 11.92 4.58 -7.06
C ILE A 102 12.40 6.02 -7.17
N SER A 103 11.66 6.87 -7.89
CA SER A 103 11.95 8.30 -7.94
C SER A 103 11.57 8.96 -6.61
N MET A 104 12.54 9.69 -6.02
CA MET A 104 12.37 10.42 -4.77
C MET A 104 12.58 11.93 -5.02
N PRO A 105 11.94 12.81 -4.26
CA PRO A 105 12.21 14.24 -4.37
C PRO A 105 13.63 14.57 -3.89
N ASP A 106 14.19 15.68 -4.39
CA ASP A 106 15.47 16.23 -3.88
C ASP A 106 15.23 16.89 -2.52
N ILE A 107 15.65 16.23 -1.45
CA ILE A 107 15.52 16.72 -0.07
C ILE A 107 16.80 16.44 0.69
N VAL A 108 17.34 17.49 1.31
CA VAL A 108 18.43 17.41 2.27
C VAL A 108 18.02 18.16 3.52
N ARG A 109 17.96 17.45 4.65
CA ARG A 109 17.55 18.00 5.93
C ARG A 109 18.49 17.55 7.05
N TRP A 110 18.77 18.47 7.97
CA TRP A 110 19.43 18.21 9.24
C TRP A 110 18.44 18.53 10.36
N ASP A 111 17.82 17.52 10.92
CA ASP A 111 16.75 17.65 11.91
C ASP A 111 16.89 16.59 13.00
N SER A 112 16.12 16.73 14.09
CA SER A 112 15.93 15.65 15.05
C SER A 112 15.10 14.54 14.40
N GLY A 113 15.68 13.35 14.30
CA GLY A 113 15.06 12.20 13.65
C GLY A 113 15.26 12.14 12.14
N ILE A 114 14.79 11.04 11.56
CA ILE A 114 14.82 10.82 10.10
C ILE A 114 13.63 11.56 9.45
N ALA A 115 13.90 12.30 8.38
CA ALA A 115 12.84 12.81 7.50
C ALA A 115 12.24 11.63 6.70
N ILE A 116 11.29 10.90 7.27
CA ILE A 116 10.77 9.65 6.71
C ILE A 116 9.70 9.85 5.63
N ALA A 117 9.01 10.99 5.62
CA ALA A 117 7.89 11.21 4.71
C ALA A 117 8.25 11.12 3.22
N PRO A 118 9.39 11.62 2.73
CA PRO A 118 9.78 11.44 1.33
C PRO A 118 9.89 9.96 0.95
N TYR A 119 10.43 9.13 1.86
CA TYR A 119 10.54 7.68 1.65
C TYR A 119 9.18 7.01 1.57
N VAL A 120 8.28 7.31 2.51
CA VAL A 120 6.91 6.77 2.55
C VAL A 120 6.13 7.18 1.30
N ARG A 121 6.27 8.45 0.85
CA ARG A 121 5.65 8.93 -0.39
C ARG A 121 6.21 8.23 -1.62
N GLY A 122 7.53 8.04 -1.70
CA GLY A 122 8.17 7.33 -2.80
C GLY A 122 7.68 5.88 -2.92
N LEU A 123 7.60 5.16 -1.80
CA LEU A 123 7.04 3.80 -1.76
C LEU A 123 5.61 3.72 -2.30
N LYS A 124 4.83 4.80 -2.14
CA LYS A 124 3.44 4.85 -2.61
C LYS A 124 3.30 5.20 -4.08
N GLN A 125 4.18 6.04 -4.60
CA GLN A 125 4.24 6.30 -6.05
C GLN A 125 4.63 5.03 -6.81
N ASP A 126 5.35 4.11 -6.16
CA ASP A 126 5.72 2.78 -6.67
C ASP A 126 4.60 1.73 -6.50
N ARG A 127 3.36 2.14 -6.19
CA ARG A 127 2.24 1.20 -6.10
C ARG A 127 2.07 0.46 -7.42
N SER A 128 2.33 -0.84 -7.37
CA SER A 128 2.18 -1.69 -8.53
C SER A 128 0.71 -1.94 -8.85
N VAL A 129 0.39 -1.95 -10.13
CA VAL A 129 -0.91 -2.38 -10.64
C VAL A 129 -0.71 -3.67 -11.41
N VAL A 130 -1.42 -4.70 -11.01
CA VAL A 130 -1.42 -5.99 -11.70
C VAL A 130 -2.48 -5.93 -12.79
N ILE A 131 -2.11 -6.21 -14.03
CA ILE A 131 -3.01 -6.18 -15.18
C ILE A 131 -3.16 -7.59 -15.70
N ALA A 132 -4.38 -8.10 -15.68
CA ALA A 132 -4.74 -9.41 -16.19
C ALA A 132 -5.59 -9.25 -17.44
N LEU A 133 -5.11 -9.74 -18.59
CA LEU A 133 -5.82 -9.69 -19.86
C LEU A 133 -6.22 -11.12 -20.25
N LEU A 134 -7.51 -11.35 -20.55
CA LEU A 134 -8.04 -12.70 -20.73
C LEU A 134 -8.90 -12.85 -21.96
N GLU A 135 -8.73 -14.01 -22.60
CA GLU A 135 -9.64 -14.67 -23.52
C GLU A 135 -9.91 -16.10 -23.05
N SER A 136 -10.79 -16.80 -23.74
CA SER A 136 -11.18 -18.16 -23.36
C SER A 136 -10.03 -19.17 -23.28
N GLN A 137 -8.95 -18.96 -24.05
CA GLN A 137 -7.82 -19.90 -24.14
C GLN A 137 -6.46 -19.28 -23.82
N ARG A 138 -6.42 -17.98 -23.54
CA ARG A 138 -5.19 -17.26 -23.24
C ARG A 138 -5.38 -16.22 -22.19
N ALA A 139 -4.43 -16.09 -21.27
CA ALA A 139 -4.36 -15.04 -20.30
C ALA A 139 -2.93 -14.49 -20.22
N ARG A 140 -2.81 -13.18 -20.21
CA ARG A 140 -1.52 -12.49 -20.03
C ARG A 140 -1.55 -11.67 -18.76
N LEU A 141 -0.46 -11.72 -18.02
CA LEU A 141 -0.30 -10.99 -16.77
C LEU A 141 0.82 -9.97 -16.91
N PHE A 142 0.54 -8.73 -16.54
CA PHE A 142 1.51 -7.66 -16.54
C PHE A 142 1.59 -7.01 -15.17
N LEU A 143 2.76 -6.47 -14.87
CA LEU A 143 2.98 -5.59 -13.74
C LEU A 143 3.24 -4.18 -14.29
N TYR A 144 2.35 -3.24 -13.96
CA TYR A 144 2.52 -1.82 -14.22
C TYR A 144 3.10 -1.16 -12.98
N ARG A 145 4.23 -0.50 -13.13
CA ARG A 145 4.92 0.20 -12.06
C ARG A 145 5.68 1.38 -12.65
N ASP A 146 5.51 2.55 -12.06
CA ASP A 146 6.29 3.74 -12.39
C ASP A 146 6.30 4.12 -13.89
N GLY A 147 5.13 4.00 -14.51
CA GLY A 147 4.97 4.29 -15.94
C GLY A 147 5.45 3.19 -16.89
N GLU A 148 6.02 2.11 -16.39
CA GLU A 148 6.49 0.98 -17.17
C GLU A 148 5.62 -0.26 -16.98
N VAL A 149 5.53 -1.07 -18.03
CA VAL A 149 4.81 -2.35 -18.01
C VAL A 149 5.78 -3.47 -18.27
N GLN A 150 5.75 -4.48 -17.43
CA GLN A 150 6.51 -5.73 -17.62
C GLN A 150 5.53 -6.90 -17.73
N GLU A 151 5.67 -7.71 -18.77
CA GLU A 151 4.93 -8.96 -18.89
C GLU A 151 5.52 -10.00 -17.94
N MET A 152 4.67 -10.58 -17.11
CA MET A 152 5.06 -11.49 -16.04
C MET A 152 4.72 -12.95 -16.36
N ALA A 153 3.63 -13.18 -17.10
CA ALA A 153 3.18 -14.50 -17.52
C ALA A 153 2.31 -14.43 -18.78
N ASP A 154 2.39 -15.46 -19.59
CA ASP A 154 1.51 -15.78 -20.72
C ASP A 154 0.99 -17.21 -20.50
N LEU A 155 -0.23 -17.34 -20.02
CA LEU A 155 -0.88 -18.60 -19.70
C LEU A 155 -1.76 -19.02 -20.87
N ARG A 156 -1.78 -20.31 -21.16
CA ARG A 156 -2.68 -20.88 -22.17
C ARG A 156 -3.48 -22.00 -21.56
N ALA A 157 -4.77 -22.05 -21.89
CA ALA A 157 -5.59 -23.18 -21.54
C ALA A 157 -5.05 -24.42 -22.25
N ASP A 158 -4.86 -25.50 -21.50
CA ASP A 158 -4.44 -26.78 -22.08
C ASP A 158 -5.62 -27.33 -22.88
N THR A 159 -5.60 -27.03 -24.17
CA THR A 159 -6.63 -27.44 -25.14
C THR A 159 -6.28 -28.76 -25.81
N PHE A 160 -5.27 -29.50 -25.29
CA PHE A 160 -4.98 -30.81 -25.81
C PHE A 160 -6.18 -31.74 -25.55
N VAL A 161 -7.16 -31.65 -26.44
CA VAL A 161 -8.13 -32.69 -26.66
C VAL A 161 -7.32 -33.81 -27.32
N GLY A 162 -6.83 -34.73 -26.52
CA GLY A 162 -6.13 -35.91 -27.02
C GLY A 162 -6.98 -36.53 -28.14
N ASP A 163 -6.32 -37.06 -29.14
CA ASP A 163 -6.95 -37.58 -30.37
C ASP A 163 -8.30 -38.25 -30.02
N LEU A 164 -9.40 -37.59 -30.36
CA LEU A 164 -10.77 -38.08 -30.08
C LEU A 164 -11.03 -39.47 -30.71
N SER A 165 -10.09 -39.98 -31.48
CA SER A 165 -10.07 -41.35 -32.01
C SER A 165 -9.84 -42.42 -30.94
N ASP A 166 -9.20 -42.06 -29.78
CA ASP A 166 -8.93 -43.01 -28.69
C ASP A 166 -10.05 -43.08 -27.63
N VAL A 167 -11.05 -42.18 -27.67
CA VAL A 167 -12.29 -42.38 -26.94
C VAL A 167 -13.08 -43.44 -27.72
N GLY A 168 -12.82 -44.70 -27.39
CA GLY A 168 -13.42 -45.85 -28.01
C GLY A 168 -14.94 -45.73 -28.04
N VAL A 169 -15.46 -45.17 -29.12
CA VAL A 169 -16.88 -45.33 -29.46
C VAL A 169 -17.06 -46.78 -29.76
N SER A 170 -17.41 -47.55 -28.74
CA SER A 170 -17.86 -48.95 -28.90
C SER A 170 -19.02 -48.99 -29.90
N LYS A 171 -18.70 -49.35 -31.13
CA LYS A 171 -19.71 -49.67 -32.16
C LYS A 171 -20.46 -50.94 -31.74
N ARG A 172 -21.29 -50.88 -30.70
CA ARG A 172 -22.32 -51.86 -30.45
C ARG A 172 -23.64 -51.15 -30.50
N GLY A 173 -24.27 -51.34 -31.68
CA GLY A 173 -25.65 -50.96 -31.86
C GLY A 173 -26.55 -51.63 -30.84
N MET A 174 -27.18 -50.82 -30.02
CA MET A 174 -28.48 -51.12 -29.40
C MET A 174 -29.32 -49.85 -29.50
N VAL A 175 -30.25 -49.93 -30.42
CA VAL A 175 -31.36 -48.99 -30.53
C VAL A 175 -32.13 -49.05 -29.20
N ARG A 176 -31.95 -48.03 -28.36
CA ARG A 176 -32.90 -47.68 -27.30
C ARG A 176 -33.21 -46.19 -27.42
N THR A 177 -34.42 -45.99 -27.88
CA THR A 177 -35.13 -44.71 -27.92
C THR A 177 -35.04 -44.01 -26.59
N GLY A 178 -34.48 -42.78 -26.54
CA GLY A 178 -34.82 -41.86 -25.48
C GLY A 178 -33.68 -41.27 -24.61
N MET A 179 -32.40 -41.47 -24.92
CA MET A 179 -31.34 -40.69 -24.32
C MET A 179 -30.58 -39.89 -25.39
N ARG A 180 -30.67 -38.57 -25.39
CA ARG A 180 -29.74 -37.70 -26.14
C ARG A 180 -28.37 -38.01 -25.61
N GLY A 181 -27.59 -38.79 -26.34
CA GLY A 181 -26.18 -38.98 -26.09
C GLY A 181 -25.50 -37.60 -26.24
N GLU A 182 -24.59 -37.28 -25.33
CA GLU A 182 -23.72 -36.13 -25.41
C GLU A 182 -23.04 -36.16 -26.78
N THR A 183 -23.17 -35.08 -27.54
CA THR A 183 -22.52 -34.99 -28.86
C THR A 183 -21.01 -34.78 -28.61
N SER A 184 -20.14 -35.21 -29.53
CA SER A 184 -18.69 -34.96 -29.45
C SER A 184 -18.36 -33.47 -29.30
N THR A 185 -19.23 -32.60 -29.80
CA THR A 185 -19.17 -31.16 -29.67
C THR A 185 -19.37 -30.71 -28.20
N ASP A 186 -20.35 -31.31 -27.49
CA ASP A 186 -20.62 -30.96 -26.08
C ASP A 186 -19.48 -31.42 -25.16
N ALA A 187 -18.86 -32.57 -25.45
CA ALA A 187 -17.66 -33.03 -24.74
C ALA A 187 -16.44 -32.12 -24.97
N ALA A 188 -16.26 -31.67 -26.21
CA ALA A 188 -15.18 -30.71 -26.54
C ALA A 188 -15.40 -29.37 -25.83
N HIS A 189 -16.62 -28.83 -25.81
CA HIS A 189 -16.95 -27.61 -25.10
C HIS A 189 -16.68 -27.72 -23.58
N ARG A 190 -17.06 -28.80 -22.94
CA ARG A 190 -16.75 -29.02 -21.51
C ARG A 190 -15.28 -29.13 -21.24
N THR A 191 -14.50 -29.76 -22.10
CA THR A 191 -13.03 -29.85 -21.94
C THR A 191 -12.38 -28.47 -22.02
N LEU A 192 -12.83 -27.63 -22.97
CA LEU A 192 -12.38 -26.24 -23.09
C LEU A 192 -12.78 -25.41 -21.87
N GLU A 193 -14.00 -25.54 -21.37
CA GLU A 193 -14.48 -24.85 -20.18
C GLU A 193 -13.67 -25.20 -18.94
N VAL A 194 -13.41 -26.49 -18.70
CA VAL A 194 -12.57 -26.96 -17.60
C VAL A 194 -11.12 -26.47 -17.72
N ALA A 195 -10.56 -26.44 -18.95
CA ALA A 195 -9.23 -25.91 -19.20
C ALA A 195 -9.16 -24.39 -18.93
N SER A 196 -10.17 -23.64 -19.37
CA SER A 196 -10.31 -22.21 -19.12
C SER A 196 -10.45 -21.90 -17.62
N GLU A 197 -11.25 -22.66 -16.88
CA GLU A 197 -11.36 -22.53 -15.42
C GLU A 197 -10.03 -22.76 -14.70
N ARG A 198 -9.25 -23.75 -15.12
CA ARG A 198 -7.92 -24.00 -14.54
C ARG A 198 -6.99 -22.84 -14.80
N MET A 199 -6.96 -22.33 -16.03
CA MET A 199 -6.18 -21.15 -16.40
C MET A 199 -6.56 -19.93 -15.55
N VAL A 200 -7.86 -19.67 -15.36
CA VAL A 200 -8.33 -18.56 -14.49
C VAL A 200 -7.89 -18.75 -13.04
N LYS A 201 -8.02 -19.97 -12.50
CA LYS A 201 -7.56 -20.26 -11.12
C LYS A 201 -6.07 -20.06 -10.94
N GLU A 202 -5.27 -20.42 -11.92
CA GLU A 202 -3.82 -20.19 -11.90
C GLU A 202 -3.50 -18.68 -12.00
N LEU A 203 -4.15 -17.99 -12.94
CA LEU A 203 -4.03 -16.54 -13.09
C LEU A 203 -4.39 -15.80 -11.80
N VAL A 204 -5.50 -16.14 -11.16
CA VAL A 204 -5.95 -15.50 -9.90
C VAL A 204 -4.93 -15.68 -8.79
N LYS A 205 -4.29 -16.85 -8.67
CA LYS A 205 -3.20 -17.06 -7.71
C LYS A 205 -2.03 -16.11 -7.95
N GLU A 206 -1.60 -15.97 -9.20
CA GLU A 206 -0.53 -15.05 -9.57
C GLU A 206 -0.94 -13.59 -9.36
N VAL A 207 -2.17 -13.21 -9.68
CA VAL A 207 -2.71 -11.87 -9.43
C VAL A 207 -2.67 -11.55 -7.94
N VAL A 208 -3.21 -12.42 -7.09
CA VAL A 208 -3.24 -12.23 -5.63
C VAL A 208 -1.84 -12.16 -5.04
N HIS A 209 -0.94 -13.06 -5.47
CA HIS A 209 0.45 -13.07 -5.02
C HIS A 209 1.17 -11.74 -5.32
N ARG A 210 0.96 -11.17 -6.51
CA ARG A 210 1.64 -9.95 -6.94
C ARG A 210 0.97 -8.67 -6.45
N ALA A 211 -0.36 -8.66 -6.34
CA ALA A 211 -1.09 -7.53 -5.78
C ALA A 211 -0.86 -7.40 -4.27
N GLY A 212 -0.68 -8.51 -3.56
CA GLY A 212 -0.60 -8.52 -2.10
C GLY A 212 -1.84 -7.88 -1.48
N ASP A 213 -1.69 -7.38 -0.26
CA ASP A 213 -2.83 -6.82 0.50
C ASP A 213 -3.23 -5.40 0.06
N HIS A 214 -2.37 -4.70 -0.68
CA HIS A 214 -2.53 -3.27 -0.97
C HIS A 214 -2.42 -2.89 -2.45
N GLY A 215 -2.12 -3.84 -3.34
CA GLY A 215 -2.03 -3.61 -4.78
C GLY A 215 -3.37 -3.38 -5.46
N PHE A 216 -3.32 -2.81 -6.64
CA PHE A 216 -4.47 -2.64 -7.52
C PHE A 216 -4.47 -3.70 -8.62
N VAL A 217 -5.65 -4.07 -9.08
CA VAL A 217 -5.85 -5.05 -10.15
C VAL A 217 -6.71 -4.44 -11.25
N VAL A 218 -6.22 -4.52 -12.48
CA VAL A 218 -6.99 -4.18 -13.68
C VAL A 218 -7.21 -5.46 -14.48
N VAL A 219 -8.45 -5.73 -14.82
CA VAL A 219 -8.83 -6.93 -15.58
C VAL A 219 -9.44 -6.50 -16.91
N GLY A 220 -8.85 -6.95 -18.01
CA GLY A 220 -9.31 -6.69 -19.36
C GLY A 220 -9.61 -7.96 -20.13
N GLY A 221 -10.32 -7.84 -21.26
CA GLY A 221 -10.65 -8.95 -22.14
C GLY A 221 -12.14 -9.25 -22.22
N VAL A 222 -12.49 -10.50 -22.55
CA VAL A 222 -13.86 -10.93 -22.78
C VAL A 222 -14.68 -10.90 -21.48
N SER A 223 -15.89 -10.34 -21.54
CA SER A 223 -16.75 -10.08 -20.37
C SER A 223 -16.99 -11.30 -19.47
N GLU A 224 -17.18 -12.48 -20.06
CA GLU A 224 -17.39 -13.72 -19.30
C GLU A 224 -16.14 -14.08 -18.48
N MET A 225 -14.96 -14.01 -19.08
CA MET A 225 -13.68 -14.35 -18.43
C MET A 225 -13.33 -13.34 -17.36
N THR A 226 -13.59 -12.05 -17.59
CA THR A 226 -13.34 -10.99 -16.59
C THR A 226 -14.26 -11.13 -15.38
N ALA A 227 -15.52 -11.58 -15.57
CA ALA A 227 -16.43 -11.90 -14.48
C ALA A 227 -15.91 -13.07 -13.62
N TRP A 228 -15.43 -14.14 -14.24
CA TRP A 228 -14.85 -15.28 -13.52
C TRP A 228 -13.64 -14.88 -12.67
N VAL A 229 -12.75 -14.01 -13.20
CA VAL A 229 -11.62 -13.50 -12.42
C VAL A 229 -12.11 -12.67 -11.23
N ARG A 230 -13.03 -11.73 -11.46
CA ARG A 230 -13.59 -10.88 -10.40
C ARG A 230 -14.19 -11.70 -9.27
N ASP A 231 -15.01 -12.72 -9.63
CA ASP A 231 -15.72 -13.55 -8.66
C ASP A 231 -14.78 -14.52 -7.91
N ALA A 232 -13.62 -14.82 -8.50
CA ALA A 232 -12.59 -15.66 -7.87
C ALA A 232 -11.58 -14.87 -7.03
N LEU A 233 -11.56 -13.53 -7.15
CA LEU A 233 -10.64 -12.69 -6.34
C LEU A 233 -11.10 -12.62 -4.88
N PRO A 234 -10.17 -12.57 -3.92
CA PRO A 234 -10.51 -12.48 -2.51
C PRO A 234 -11.12 -11.11 -2.16
N LYS A 235 -12.01 -11.10 -1.17
CA LYS A 235 -12.79 -9.92 -0.76
C LYS A 235 -11.96 -8.68 -0.39
N HIS A 236 -10.74 -8.85 0.13
CA HIS A 236 -9.88 -7.72 0.47
C HIS A 236 -9.42 -6.90 -0.75
N LEU A 237 -9.53 -7.45 -1.96
CA LEU A 237 -9.25 -6.76 -3.21
C LEU A 237 -10.50 -6.13 -3.86
N GLU A 238 -11.71 -6.34 -3.35
CA GLU A 238 -12.98 -5.97 -4.01
C GLU A 238 -13.03 -4.48 -4.42
N GLY A 239 -12.68 -3.55 -3.53
CA GLY A 239 -12.60 -2.12 -3.85
C GLY A 239 -11.38 -1.70 -4.70
N ARG A 240 -10.48 -2.63 -5.05
CA ARG A 240 -9.20 -2.37 -5.72
C ARG A 240 -9.12 -3.03 -7.10
N VAL A 241 -10.24 -3.47 -7.62
CA VAL A 241 -10.35 -4.09 -8.93
C VAL A 241 -11.09 -3.16 -9.88
N LEU A 242 -10.52 -2.95 -11.06
CA LEU A 242 -11.15 -2.27 -12.19
C LEU A 242 -11.27 -3.24 -13.35
N ILE A 243 -12.47 -3.36 -13.91
CA ILE A 243 -12.68 -4.06 -15.18
C ILE A 243 -12.63 -3.02 -16.29
N ASP A 244 -11.65 -3.15 -17.17
CA ASP A 244 -11.50 -2.26 -18.33
C ASP A 244 -11.65 -3.07 -19.63
N PRO A 245 -12.82 -3.02 -20.28
CA PRO A 245 -13.08 -3.77 -21.50
C PRO A 245 -12.30 -3.26 -22.72
N SER A 246 -11.65 -2.11 -22.62
CA SER A 246 -10.81 -1.58 -23.69
C SER A 246 -9.47 -2.31 -23.79
N LEU A 247 -9.03 -2.97 -22.71
CA LEU A 247 -7.79 -3.74 -22.67
C LEU A 247 -8.04 -5.16 -23.16
N GLN A 248 -7.28 -5.60 -24.15
CA GLN A 248 -7.43 -6.92 -24.80
C GLN A 248 -6.13 -7.71 -24.77
N VAL A 249 -6.24 -9.03 -24.79
CA VAL A 249 -5.09 -9.96 -24.69
C VAL A 249 -4.11 -9.82 -25.85
N GLU A 250 -4.57 -9.41 -27.03
CA GLU A 250 -3.76 -9.26 -28.26
C GLU A 250 -2.94 -7.95 -28.28
N MET A 251 -3.20 -7.03 -27.34
CA MET A 251 -2.50 -5.75 -27.30
C MET A 251 -1.00 -5.92 -27.12
N ARG A 252 -0.24 -5.08 -27.82
CA ARG A 252 1.22 -4.97 -27.62
C ARG A 252 1.51 -4.29 -26.30
N GLN A 253 2.65 -4.58 -25.73
CA GLN A 253 3.06 -4.04 -24.41
C GLN A 253 2.98 -2.52 -24.33
N VAL A 254 3.27 -1.79 -25.42
CA VAL A 254 3.15 -0.32 -25.47
C VAL A 254 1.70 0.13 -25.35
N GLU A 255 0.76 -0.57 -25.96
CA GLU A 255 -0.68 -0.29 -25.90
C GLU A 255 -1.22 -0.61 -24.50
N VAL A 256 -0.81 -1.73 -23.94
CA VAL A 256 -1.12 -2.10 -22.55
C VAL A 256 -0.61 -1.03 -21.58
N ARG A 257 0.62 -0.49 -21.78
CA ARG A 257 1.18 0.56 -20.95
C ARG A 257 0.33 1.83 -20.95
N GLN A 258 -0.15 2.25 -22.11
CA GLN A 258 -0.98 3.46 -22.24
C GLN A 258 -2.33 3.29 -21.53
N GLY A 259 -3.02 2.17 -21.76
CA GLY A 259 -4.29 1.84 -21.11
C GLY A 259 -4.12 1.64 -19.59
N ALA A 260 -3.05 0.96 -19.18
CA ALA A 260 -2.74 0.70 -17.79
C ALA A 260 -2.58 1.97 -16.95
N GLY A 261 -1.91 2.99 -17.50
CA GLY A 261 -1.72 4.26 -16.81
C GLY A 261 -3.05 4.99 -16.55
N ALA A 262 -3.94 5.00 -17.53
CA ALA A 262 -5.28 5.58 -17.39
C ALA A 262 -6.13 4.80 -16.37
N ALA A 263 -6.17 3.48 -16.50
CA ALA A 263 -6.90 2.59 -15.60
C ALA A 263 -6.40 2.67 -14.15
N ALA A 264 -5.07 2.72 -13.95
CA ALA A 264 -4.45 2.88 -12.64
C ALA A 264 -4.84 4.21 -11.98
N SER A 265 -4.83 5.31 -12.76
CA SER A 265 -5.23 6.64 -12.28
C SER A 265 -6.71 6.67 -11.89
N GLU A 266 -7.59 6.10 -12.72
CA GLU A 266 -9.02 6.04 -12.45
C GLU A 266 -9.32 5.19 -11.20
N LEU A 267 -8.70 4.02 -11.09
CA LEU A 267 -8.85 3.14 -9.94
C LEU A 267 -8.37 3.82 -8.64
N THR A 268 -7.23 4.52 -8.70
CA THR A 268 -6.71 5.26 -7.54
C THR A 268 -7.69 6.34 -7.08
N LYS A 269 -8.22 7.16 -8.01
CA LYS A 269 -9.18 8.22 -7.69
C LYS A 269 -10.47 7.67 -7.08
N ARG A 270 -11.02 6.61 -7.67
CA ARG A 270 -12.23 5.95 -7.16
C ARG A 270 -12.00 5.40 -5.76
N TRP A 271 -10.91 4.63 -5.58
CA TRP A 271 -10.58 4.05 -4.29
C TRP A 271 -10.34 5.11 -3.21
N GLN A 272 -9.62 6.20 -3.52
CA GLN A 272 -9.40 7.30 -2.58
C GLN A 272 -10.71 7.95 -2.14
N LEU A 273 -11.65 8.15 -3.06
CA LEU A 273 -12.95 8.74 -2.73
C LEU A 273 -13.81 7.80 -1.87
N GLU A 274 -13.83 6.52 -2.18
CA GLU A 274 -14.52 5.49 -1.40
C GLU A 274 -13.92 5.37 0.01
N GLU A 275 -12.59 5.36 0.14
CA GLU A 275 -11.89 5.28 1.43
C GLU A 275 -12.18 6.49 2.33
N VAL A 276 -12.11 7.72 1.78
CA VAL A 276 -12.48 8.94 2.52
C VAL A 276 -13.93 8.88 2.97
N ALA A 277 -14.85 8.45 2.10
CA ALA A 277 -16.27 8.32 2.46
C ALA A 277 -16.50 7.29 3.57
N GLU A 278 -15.84 6.15 3.50
CA GLU A 278 -15.93 5.10 4.52
C GLU A 278 -15.36 5.56 5.86
N VAL A 279 -14.20 6.21 5.88
CA VAL A 279 -13.60 6.76 7.10
C VAL A 279 -14.56 7.77 7.75
N PHE A 280 -15.18 8.65 6.97
CA PHE A 280 -16.15 9.63 7.49
C PHE A 280 -17.41 8.97 8.06
N ASN A 281 -17.93 7.94 7.39
CA ASN A 281 -19.07 7.18 7.90
C ASN A 281 -18.74 6.49 9.22
N GLN A 282 -17.55 5.87 9.30
CA GLN A 282 -17.07 5.22 10.52
C GLN A 282 -16.85 6.22 11.67
N ALA A 283 -16.28 7.38 11.39
CA ALA A 283 -16.07 8.43 12.40
C ALA A 283 -17.41 8.98 12.94
N ARG A 284 -18.35 9.33 12.06
CA ARG A 284 -19.69 9.82 12.45
C ARG A 284 -20.50 8.79 13.22
N ALA A 285 -20.30 7.51 12.94
CA ALA A 285 -20.90 6.42 13.71
C ALA A 285 -20.20 6.15 15.05
N GLY A 286 -19.15 6.90 15.40
CA GLY A 286 -18.31 6.65 16.58
C GLY A 286 -17.68 5.26 16.56
N ALA A 287 -17.32 4.77 15.37
CA ALA A 287 -16.75 3.45 15.15
C ALA A 287 -15.23 3.52 14.89
N ARG A 288 -14.75 3.00 13.76
CA ARG A 288 -13.32 2.91 13.43
C ARG A 288 -12.86 4.03 12.49
N GLY A 289 -13.24 5.26 12.77
CA GLY A 289 -12.82 6.46 12.04
C GLY A 289 -12.42 7.56 13.00
N ALA A 290 -11.51 8.44 12.56
CA ALA A 290 -11.17 9.71 13.20
C ALA A 290 -11.16 10.80 12.13
N MET A 291 -11.71 11.99 12.47
CA MET A 291 -11.81 13.14 11.59
C MET A 291 -11.21 14.37 12.25
N GLY A 292 -10.57 15.20 11.43
CA GLY A 292 -9.91 16.42 11.91
C GLY A 292 -8.56 16.12 12.59
N TYR A 293 -7.89 17.23 12.91
CA TYR A 293 -6.52 17.16 13.39
C TYR A 293 -6.40 16.48 14.75
N GLU A 294 -7.15 16.96 15.73
CA GLU A 294 -7.02 16.54 17.13
C GLU A 294 -7.31 15.03 17.32
N GLU A 295 -8.43 14.54 16.75
CA GLU A 295 -8.79 13.12 16.87
C GLU A 295 -7.79 12.21 16.17
N THR A 296 -7.30 12.65 14.99
CA THR A 296 -6.35 11.87 14.21
C THR A 296 -4.98 11.85 14.88
N GLU A 297 -4.50 12.98 15.40
CA GLU A 297 -3.23 13.06 16.13
C GLU A 297 -3.26 12.18 17.38
N GLN A 298 -4.35 12.26 18.16
CA GLN A 298 -4.53 11.39 19.32
C GLN A 298 -4.50 9.91 18.93
N ALA A 299 -5.22 9.55 17.87
CA ALA A 299 -5.24 8.17 17.38
C ALA A 299 -3.86 7.68 16.92
N LEU A 300 -3.05 8.58 16.32
CA LEU A 300 -1.65 8.28 15.94
C LEU A 300 -0.78 8.07 17.18
N ALA A 301 -0.87 8.96 18.18
CA ALA A 301 -0.13 8.83 19.44
C ALA A 301 -0.45 7.53 20.18
N GLU A 302 -1.70 7.08 20.11
CA GLU A 302 -2.17 5.82 20.69
C GLU A 302 -1.92 4.58 19.78
N MET A 303 -1.24 4.74 18.63
CA MET A 303 -0.93 3.68 17.65
C MET A 303 -2.17 2.92 17.14
N ARG A 304 -3.33 3.56 17.10
CA ARG A 304 -4.61 2.97 16.69
C ARG A 304 -4.88 3.09 15.20
N VAL A 305 -4.11 3.89 14.49
CA VAL A 305 -4.33 4.15 13.08
C VAL A 305 -3.94 2.94 12.24
N ASP A 306 -4.82 2.58 11.30
CA ASP A 306 -4.59 1.61 10.25
C ASP A 306 -4.18 2.29 8.94
N ILE A 307 -4.97 3.33 8.54
CA ILE A 307 -4.65 4.17 7.38
C ILE A 307 -4.77 5.63 7.80
N LEU A 308 -3.73 6.41 7.57
CA LEU A 308 -3.73 7.87 7.67
C LEU A 308 -4.02 8.45 6.29
N LEU A 309 -5.04 9.30 6.18
CA LEU A 309 -5.40 10.05 4.98
C LEU A 309 -4.96 11.50 5.13
N LEU A 310 -4.19 12.01 4.19
CA LEU A 310 -3.72 13.40 4.15
C LEU A 310 -4.07 14.02 2.80
N SER A 311 -4.59 15.23 2.79
CA SER A 311 -4.75 15.97 1.55
C SER A 311 -3.41 16.51 1.06
N ARG A 312 -3.30 16.63 -0.27
CA ARG A 312 -2.11 17.24 -0.88
C ARG A 312 -1.97 18.72 -0.52
N ALA A 313 -3.07 19.44 -0.30
CA ALA A 313 -3.07 20.84 0.12
C ALA A 313 -2.43 20.97 1.50
N ARG A 314 -2.93 20.21 2.49
CA ARG A 314 -2.36 20.21 3.85
C ARG A 314 -0.88 19.88 3.87
N THR A 315 -0.46 18.88 3.10
CA THR A 315 0.95 18.46 3.02
C THR A 315 1.86 19.57 2.49
N ARG A 316 1.35 20.43 1.59
CA ARG A 316 2.11 21.57 1.04
C ARG A 316 2.13 22.79 1.95
N GLU A 317 1.02 23.05 2.64
CA GLU A 317 0.88 24.20 3.53
C GLU A 317 1.67 24.03 4.82
N ASN A 318 1.68 22.80 5.38
CA ASN A 318 2.36 22.48 6.61
C ASN A 318 3.25 21.23 6.45
N PRO A 319 4.37 21.31 5.71
CA PRO A 319 5.19 20.15 5.38
C PRO A 319 5.86 19.51 6.60
N GLU A 320 6.25 20.29 7.59
CA GLU A 320 6.90 19.79 8.81
C GLU A 320 5.92 18.99 9.68
N ASP A 321 4.70 19.51 9.86
CA ASP A 321 3.65 18.80 10.59
C ASP A 321 3.20 17.54 9.84
N ALA A 322 3.06 17.62 8.51
CA ALA A 322 2.76 16.45 7.69
C ALA A 322 3.86 15.37 7.81
N ASP A 323 5.13 15.75 7.80
CA ASP A 323 6.26 14.84 8.00
C ASP A 323 6.22 14.19 9.39
N ARG A 324 5.88 14.94 10.43
CA ARG A 324 5.70 14.44 11.79
C ARG A 324 4.57 13.42 11.88
N LEU A 325 3.40 13.74 11.33
CA LEU A 325 2.23 12.84 11.32
C LEU A 325 2.49 11.56 10.51
N ILE A 326 3.14 11.70 9.36
CA ILE A 326 3.56 10.55 8.54
C ILE A 326 4.54 9.67 9.33
N GLY A 327 5.47 10.29 10.05
CA GLY A 327 6.42 9.58 10.90
C GLY A 327 5.74 8.80 12.02
N LEU A 328 4.77 9.40 12.72
CA LEU A 328 3.97 8.73 13.75
C LEU A 328 3.16 7.57 13.17
N ALA A 329 2.51 7.76 12.02
CA ALA A 329 1.78 6.72 11.32
C ALA A 329 2.70 5.55 10.96
N PHE A 330 3.86 5.85 10.39
CA PHE A 330 4.85 4.87 9.99
C PHE A 330 5.39 4.08 11.20
N ALA A 331 5.75 4.77 12.28
CA ALA A 331 6.23 4.14 13.52
C ALA A 331 5.16 3.25 14.16
N GLY A 332 3.87 3.61 14.04
CA GLY A 332 2.74 2.81 14.45
C GLY A 332 2.40 1.68 13.50
N GLY A 333 3.11 1.52 12.38
CA GLY A 333 2.82 0.52 11.34
C GLY A 333 1.53 0.81 10.58
N ALA A 334 1.10 2.07 10.52
CA ALA A 334 -0.04 2.51 9.72
C ALA A 334 0.35 2.77 8.27
N HIS A 335 -0.58 2.56 7.36
CA HIS A 335 -0.46 3.03 5.99
C HIS A 335 -0.75 4.52 5.94
N VAL A 336 -0.03 5.23 5.06
CA VAL A 336 -0.29 6.66 4.83
C VAL A 336 -0.81 6.84 3.41
N GLU A 337 -1.86 7.53 3.15
CA GLU A 337 -2.40 7.85 1.83
C GLU A 337 -2.51 9.35 1.63
N GLU A 338 -1.77 9.87 0.66
CA GLU A 338 -1.93 11.24 0.21
C GLU A 338 -3.01 11.28 -0.88
N VAL A 339 -4.17 11.83 -0.54
CA VAL A 339 -5.31 11.88 -1.44
C VAL A 339 -5.30 13.12 -2.33
N SER A 340 -5.94 13.03 -3.51
CA SER A 340 -5.98 14.08 -4.52
C SER A 340 -7.37 14.21 -5.17
N GLY A 341 -7.59 15.35 -5.87
CA GLY A 341 -8.87 15.60 -6.55
C GLY A 341 -10.06 15.61 -5.60
N ALA A 342 -11.20 15.09 -6.01
CA ALA A 342 -12.46 15.12 -5.24
C ALA A 342 -12.34 14.50 -3.84
N ALA A 343 -11.46 13.52 -3.64
CA ALA A 343 -11.19 12.94 -2.31
C ALA A 343 -10.48 13.96 -1.40
N ALA A 344 -9.51 14.70 -1.94
CA ALA A 344 -8.83 15.76 -1.20
C ALA A 344 -9.76 16.92 -0.89
N ASP A 345 -10.55 17.39 -1.87
CA ASP A 345 -11.52 18.49 -1.68
C ASP A 345 -12.51 18.17 -0.54
N LYS A 346 -12.97 16.91 -0.49
CA LYS A 346 -13.85 16.44 0.58
C LYS A 346 -13.14 16.40 1.92
N LEU A 347 -11.89 15.92 1.95
CA LEU A 347 -11.09 15.84 3.16
C LEU A 347 -10.76 17.25 3.71
N ASP A 348 -10.41 18.18 2.83
CA ASP A 348 -10.12 19.58 3.19
C ASP A 348 -11.36 20.28 3.75
N THR A 349 -12.52 20.07 3.14
CA THR A 349 -13.75 20.76 3.51
C THR A 349 -14.34 20.24 4.82
N GLU A 350 -14.30 18.93 5.06
CA GLU A 350 -15.03 18.28 6.15
C GLU A 350 -14.13 17.83 7.31
N SER A 351 -12.79 17.84 7.15
CA SER A 351 -11.86 17.22 8.10
C SER A 351 -10.47 17.86 8.13
N GLU A 352 -10.34 19.16 7.84
CA GLU A 352 -9.08 19.91 7.91
C GLU A 352 -7.91 19.27 7.11
N GLY A 353 -8.24 18.55 6.05
CA GLY A 353 -7.26 17.88 5.22
C GLY A 353 -6.65 16.60 5.81
N ILE A 354 -7.20 16.08 6.92
CA ILE A 354 -6.69 14.89 7.62
C ILE A 354 -7.80 14.02 8.19
N ALA A 355 -7.69 12.70 8.04
CA ALA A 355 -8.54 11.72 8.69
C ALA A 355 -7.80 10.39 8.84
N ALA A 356 -8.34 9.47 9.63
CA ALA A 356 -7.74 8.15 9.80
C ALA A 356 -8.79 7.04 9.91
N ARG A 357 -8.48 5.90 9.27
CA ARG A 357 -9.13 4.64 9.59
C ARG A 357 -8.43 4.00 10.78
N LEU A 358 -9.21 3.50 11.74
CA LEU A 358 -8.70 2.92 12.99
C LEU A 358 -8.76 1.39 12.95
N ARG A 359 -7.77 0.74 13.55
CA ARG A 359 -7.72 -0.73 13.71
C ARG A 359 -8.81 -1.23 14.65
N PHE A 360 -9.09 -0.46 15.72
CA PHE A 360 -10.08 -0.81 16.73
C PHE A 360 -10.76 0.44 17.29
N ARG A 361 -11.98 0.27 17.78
CA ARG A 361 -12.79 1.32 18.39
C ARG A 361 -12.26 1.63 19.79
N VAL A 362 -12.18 2.90 20.16
CA VAL A 362 -12.03 3.28 21.58
C VAL A 362 -13.35 2.96 22.29
N ARG A 363 -13.30 2.17 23.34
CA ARG A 363 -14.40 2.14 24.29
C ARG A 363 -14.39 3.49 25.00
N PRO A 364 -15.49 4.28 24.99
CA PRO A 364 -15.55 5.45 25.84
C PRO A 364 -15.25 4.98 27.27
N GLN A 365 -14.27 5.60 27.91
CA GLN A 365 -14.12 5.43 29.35
C GLN A 365 -15.43 5.93 29.94
N VAL A 366 -16.21 5.00 30.49
CA VAL A 366 -17.36 5.36 31.34
C VAL A 366 -16.74 6.11 32.48
N GLY A 367 -16.84 7.44 32.47
CA GLY A 367 -16.40 8.28 33.55
C GLY A 367 -17.08 7.77 34.81
N LEU A 368 -16.29 7.35 35.76
CA LEU A 368 -16.72 7.23 37.14
C LEU A 368 -17.16 8.65 37.52
N SER A 369 -18.44 8.91 37.36
CA SER A 369 -19.03 10.09 38.00
C SER A 369 -18.86 9.89 39.51
N GLU A 370 -17.95 10.62 40.09
CA GLU A 370 -17.94 10.89 41.52
C GLU A 370 -19.29 11.52 41.89
N ASN A 371 -20.25 10.68 42.24
CA ASN A 371 -21.42 11.11 43.00
C ASN A 371 -21.00 11.23 44.46
N GLY A 372 -20.39 12.35 44.80
CA GLY A 372 -20.36 12.87 46.15
C GLY A 372 -21.71 13.48 46.51
N GLY A 373 -22.45 12.85 47.35
CA GLY A 373 -23.69 13.39 47.89
C GLY A 373 -24.19 12.53 49.04
N GLY A 374 -23.91 12.99 50.28
CA GLY A 374 -24.24 12.33 51.51
C GLY A 374 -25.75 12.22 51.79
N GLY A 375 -26.13 11.34 52.69
CA GLY A 375 -27.48 11.22 53.27
C GLY A 375 -27.74 9.91 53.95
N SER A 376 -27.37 9.85 55.25
CA SER A 376 -28.04 9.19 56.41
C SER A 376 -28.79 7.88 56.21
N SER A 377 -28.30 6.89 56.97
CA SER A 377 -29.06 6.09 57.97
C SER A 377 -30.40 5.46 57.54
N GLU A 378 -30.45 4.15 57.48
CA GLU A 378 -31.35 3.39 58.32
C GLU A 378 -31.01 1.87 58.29
N LYS A 379 -31.07 1.29 59.48
CA LYS A 379 -30.82 -0.12 59.80
C LYS A 379 -31.99 -0.99 59.31
N ALA A 380 -31.68 -2.12 58.70
CA ALA A 380 -32.53 -3.32 58.86
C ALA A 380 -31.66 -4.58 58.82
N THR A 381 -31.57 -5.19 59.93
CA THR A 381 -31.08 -6.53 60.27
C THR A 381 -32.03 -7.60 59.72
N THR A 382 -31.50 -8.64 59.17
CA THR A 382 -31.90 -10.07 59.16
C THR A 382 -31.02 -10.77 58.13
N GLY A 383 -30.09 -11.62 58.41
CA GLY A 383 -30.18 -12.83 59.18
C GLY A 383 -30.64 -13.96 58.28
N TRP A 384 -29.67 -14.72 57.71
CA TRP A 384 -29.79 -16.21 57.63
C TRP A 384 -28.46 -16.87 57.31
N THR A 385 -28.27 -17.91 58.05
CA THR A 385 -27.21 -18.80 58.41
C THR A 385 -26.66 -19.66 57.28
N ALA A 386 -25.44 -20.09 57.57
CA ALA A 386 -24.64 -21.09 56.89
C ALA A 386 -25.24 -22.51 57.00
N ALA A 387 -24.92 -23.34 56.03
CA ALA A 387 -24.64 -24.78 56.10
C ALA A 387 -24.22 -25.20 54.69
N GLY A 388 -23.21 -26.01 54.41
CA GLY A 388 -22.41 -26.95 55.14
C GLY A 388 -21.67 -27.78 54.08
N THR A 389 -20.43 -27.96 54.32
CA THR A 389 -19.50 -29.06 53.97
C THR A 389 -20.05 -30.33 53.28
N THR A 390 -19.28 -30.86 52.32
CA THR A 390 -18.55 -32.19 52.33
C THR A 390 -18.07 -32.45 50.87
N GLU A 391 -16.77 -32.59 50.62
CA GLU A 391 -15.90 -33.77 50.61
C GLU A 391 -16.42 -34.93 49.73
N ALA A 392 -15.72 -35.41 48.74
CA ALA A 392 -14.63 -36.33 48.59
C ALA A 392 -14.58 -36.94 47.18
N ALA A 393 -13.42 -37.01 46.67
CA ALA A 393 -12.66 -38.13 46.07
C ALA A 393 -13.40 -39.14 45.14
N ASP A 394 -12.98 -39.26 43.90
CA ASP A 394 -12.10 -40.31 43.34
C ASP A 394 -11.54 -39.84 42.00
#